data_b6130aff912b5c438c597b463299383f
#
_entry.id   b6130aff912b5c438c597b463299383f
#
_cell.length_a   1.000
_cell.length_b   1.000
_cell.length_c   1.000
_cell.angle_alpha   90.00
_cell.angle_beta   90.00
_cell.angle_gamma   90.00
#
_symmetry.space_group_name_H-M   'P 1'
#
loop_
_entity.id
_entity.type
_entity.pdbx_description
1 polymer ?
#
loop_
_entity_poly.entity_id
_entity_poly.type
_entity_poly.pdbx_seq_one_letter_code
_entity_poly.pdbx_strand_id
1 'polypeptide(L)'
;MSEEKEKMLTLSSSVAGATPDFGSGSIFFVGTATVILRYAGFTVLTDPNFLHAGDHVHLGYGLTAERLTNPALEIEELPPLDFCVLSHYHGDHFDRIAEERLQKDLPIITTEHAASNLKEKNFTAPIALDTWDAVTITKGDAQVRITSMPGKHGPAIVDAFLPPVMGSMLEFQSASGQTALSLYITGDTLVHDDLQEIPKRYPEIDLGLFHLGGTQIMGILLTMDAEQGVEAIRITNPREVIPIHYNDYEVFKSPLADFKRAVELAGFAERVKYLSHGETYSFEVPASRYQGT
;
A
#
# COMPACT_ATOMS: atom_id res chain seq x y z
N MET A 1 -10.11 15.85 -19.22
CA MET A 1 -10.13 14.63 -18.36
C MET A 1 -9.93 13.47 -19.31
N SER A 2 -8.84 12.71 -19.17
CA SER A 2 -8.67 11.43 -19.88
C SER A 2 -9.77 10.48 -19.41
N GLU A 3 -10.28 9.64 -20.31
CA GLU A 3 -11.22 8.59 -19.99
C GLU A 3 -10.54 7.59 -19.04
N GLU A 4 -11.17 7.30 -17.90
CA GLU A 4 -10.66 6.33 -16.92
C GLU A 4 -10.65 4.93 -17.54
N LYS A 5 -9.51 4.23 -17.45
CA LYS A 5 -9.33 2.91 -18.05
C LYS A 5 -9.50 1.83 -16.99
N GLU A 6 -10.10 0.73 -17.39
CA GLU A 6 -10.20 -0.47 -16.55
C GLU A 6 -9.58 -1.67 -17.25
N LYS A 7 -8.68 -2.34 -16.54
CA LYS A 7 -8.02 -3.57 -16.98
C LYS A 7 -8.64 -4.76 -16.25
N MET A 8 -8.53 -5.95 -16.83
CA MET A 8 -9.05 -7.19 -16.23
C MET A 8 -7.93 -8.21 -16.15
N LEU A 9 -7.83 -8.90 -15.02
CA LEU A 9 -6.92 -10.02 -14.80
C LEU A 9 -7.69 -11.17 -14.14
N THR A 10 -7.52 -12.39 -14.66
CA THR A 10 -8.08 -13.59 -14.01
C THR A 10 -6.94 -14.46 -13.49
N LEU A 11 -6.97 -14.74 -12.19
CA LEU A 11 -6.02 -15.64 -11.54
C LEU A 11 -6.59 -17.05 -11.49
N SER A 12 -5.71 -18.03 -11.59
CA SER A 12 -6.09 -19.44 -11.40
C SER A 12 -6.45 -19.68 -9.93
N SER A 13 -7.62 -20.28 -9.65
CA SER A 13 -7.94 -20.74 -8.31
C SER A 13 -7.15 -22.02 -8.03
N SER A 14 -6.34 -22.02 -6.98
CA SER A 14 -5.55 -23.19 -6.58
C SER A 14 -6.41 -24.34 -6.04
N VAL A 15 -7.65 -24.05 -5.63
CA VAL A 15 -8.63 -25.05 -5.11
C VAL A 15 -9.96 -24.81 -5.80
N ALA A 16 -10.32 -25.71 -6.71
CA ALA A 16 -11.62 -25.67 -7.37
C ALA A 16 -12.75 -25.82 -6.33
N GLY A 17 -13.66 -24.84 -6.27
CA GLY A 17 -14.84 -24.89 -5.40
C GLY A 17 -14.63 -24.41 -3.95
N ALA A 18 -13.48 -23.83 -3.59
CA ALA A 18 -13.34 -23.17 -2.31
C ALA A 18 -14.13 -21.84 -2.30
N THR A 19 -15.10 -21.73 -1.41
CA THR A 19 -15.85 -20.48 -1.20
C THR A 19 -14.94 -19.46 -0.51
N PRO A 20 -14.77 -18.24 -1.06
CA PRO A 20 -14.00 -17.20 -0.41
C PRO A 20 -14.59 -16.81 0.95
N ASP A 21 -13.74 -16.63 1.97
CA ASP A 21 -14.17 -16.07 3.24
C ASP A 21 -14.18 -14.54 3.17
N PHE A 22 -15.37 -13.95 3.19
CA PHE A 22 -15.57 -12.51 3.28
C PHE A 22 -15.82 -12.02 4.72
N GLY A 23 -15.92 -12.92 5.69
CA GLY A 23 -16.22 -12.58 7.09
C GLY A 23 -15.01 -12.12 7.88
N SER A 24 -13.81 -12.54 7.49
CA SER A 24 -12.58 -12.22 8.23
C SER A 24 -11.39 -12.00 7.33
N GLY A 25 -10.43 -11.19 7.80
CA GLY A 25 -9.17 -10.94 7.12
C GLY A 25 -8.04 -10.58 8.07
N SER A 26 -6.84 -10.45 7.53
CA SER A 26 -5.67 -10.09 8.32
C SER A 26 -4.65 -9.28 7.55
N ILE A 27 -3.92 -8.43 8.29
CA ILE A 27 -2.77 -7.67 7.81
C ILE A 27 -1.58 -8.01 8.71
N PHE A 28 -0.56 -8.64 8.13
CA PHE A 28 0.70 -8.93 8.80
C PHE A 28 1.72 -7.87 8.42
N PHE A 29 2.31 -7.18 9.41
CA PHE A 29 3.27 -6.11 9.19
C PHE A 29 4.70 -6.68 9.15
N VAL A 30 5.30 -6.68 7.96
CA VAL A 30 6.67 -7.14 7.74
C VAL A 30 7.69 -6.08 8.16
N GLY A 31 7.42 -4.82 7.82
CA GLY A 31 8.29 -3.66 8.11
C GLY A 31 8.25 -2.64 6.96
N THR A 32 8.67 -1.43 7.21
CA THR A 32 8.63 -0.28 6.29
C THR A 32 7.22 -0.09 5.71
N ALA A 33 7.05 -0.29 4.42
CA ALA A 33 5.76 -0.26 3.73
C ALA A 33 5.26 -1.67 3.35
N THR A 34 5.99 -2.72 3.79
CA THR A 34 5.69 -4.10 3.42
C THR A 34 4.67 -4.71 4.38
N VAL A 35 3.52 -5.06 3.86
CA VAL A 35 2.51 -5.85 4.57
C VAL A 35 2.04 -7.03 3.73
N ILE A 36 1.54 -8.07 4.40
CA ILE A 36 0.84 -9.18 3.76
C ILE A 36 -0.63 -9.09 4.16
N LEU A 37 -1.48 -8.73 3.21
CA LEU A 37 -2.94 -8.72 3.38
C LEU A 37 -3.51 -10.07 2.94
N ARG A 38 -4.35 -10.68 3.78
CA ARG A 38 -5.14 -11.87 3.45
C ARG A 38 -6.61 -11.56 3.64
N TYR A 39 -7.38 -11.61 2.54
CA TYR A 39 -8.83 -11.41 2.59
C TYR A 39 -9.51 -11.98 1.35
N ALA A 40 -10.70 -12.55 1.53
CA ALA A 40 -11.54 -13.08 0.45
C ALA A 40 -10.80 -14.07 -0.49
N GLY A 41 -9.88 -14.85 0.07
CA GLY A 41 -9.07 -15.83 -0.69
C GLY A 41 -7.87 -15.23 -1.41
N PHE A 42 -7.64 -13.92 -1.34
CA PHE A 42 -6.44 -13.26 -1.86
C PHE A 42 -5.34 -13.17 -0.80
N THR A 43 -4.09 -13.29 -1.27
CA THR A 43 -2.88 -12.97 -0.51
C THR A 43 -2.10 -11.91 -1.28
N VAL A 44 -2.07 -10.70 -0.74
CA VAL A 44 -1.51 -9.51 -1.39
C VAL A 44 -0.27 -9.05 -0.64
N LEU A 45 0.81 -8.77 -1.36
CA LEU A 45 2.01 -8.14 -0.84
C LEU A 45 2.02 -6.66 -1.22
N THR A 46 2.45 -5.77 -0.31
CA THR A 46 2.69 -4.36 -0.64
C THR A 46 4.16 -4.03 -0.57
N ASP A 47 4.64 -3.13 -1.43
CA ASP A 47 5.93 -2.46 -1.37
C ASP A 47 7.07 -3.32 -0.78
N PRO A 48 7.52 -4.40 -1.49
CA PRO A 48 8.39 -5.43 -0.93
C PRO A 48 9.81 -4.91 -0.62
N ASN A 49 10.11 -4.79 0.67
CA ASN A 49 11.39 -4.35 1.20
C ASN A 49 11.89 -5.34 2.27
N PHE A 50 12.96 -6.08 1.96
CA PHE A 50 13.52 -7.17 2.76
C PHE A 50 14.99 -6.93 3.17
N LEU A 51 15.51 -5.71 2.97
CA LEU A 51 16.82 -5.32 3.45
C LEU A 51 16.91 -5.44 4.98
N HIS A 52 18.10 -5.72 5.48
CA HIS A 52 18.38 -5.83 6.92
C HIS A 52 18.99 -4.55 7.49
N ALA A 53 18.99 -4.45 8.81
CA ALA A 53 19.69 -3.39 9.53
C ALA A 53 21.17 -3.34 9.10
N GLY A 54 21.66 -2.14 8.76
CA GLY A 54 22.98 -1.90 8.22
C GLY A 54 23.07 -1.96 6.68
N ASP A 55 22.07 -2.50 5.99
CA ASP A 55 21.98 -2.38 4.54
C ASP A 55 21.66 -0.95 4.12
N HIS A 56 22.01 -0.62 2.88
CA HIS A 56 21.73 0.70 2.31
C HIS A 56 20.84 0.61 1.09
N VAL A 57 19.88 1.54 0.99
CA VAL A 57 19.06 1.76 -0.21
C VAL A 57 19.57 2.96 -1.00
N HIS A 58 19.38 2.92 -2.31
CA HIS A 58 19.54 4.08 -3.17
C HIS A 58 18.21 4.80 -3.33
N LEU A 59 18.18 6.07 -2.95
CA LEU A 59 16.99 6.94 -3.05
C LEU A 59 17.01 7.82 -4.30
N GLY A 60 17.88 7.50 -5.25
CA GLY A 60 18.11 8.33 -6.44
C GLY A 60 19.14 9.45 -6.21
N TYR A 61 19.59 10.09 -7.32
CA TYR A 61 20.53 11.23 -7.31
C TYR A 61 21.80 11.04 -6.48
N GLY A 62 22.27 9.80 -6.32
CA GLY A 62 23.45 9.47 -5.51
C GLY A 62 23.23 9.48 -4.00
N LEU A 63 22.00 9.63 -3.55
CA LEU A 63 21.63 9.57 -2.15
C LEU A 63 21.40 8.12 -1.71
N THR A 64 21.87 7.79 -0.52
CA THR A 64 21.65 6.50 0.13
C THR A 64 21.10 6.71 1.53
N ALA A 65 20.32 5.76 2.02
CA ALA A 65 19.87 5.72 3.41
C ALA A 65 20.13 4.33 4.00
N GLU A 66 20.55 4.30 5.27
CA GLU A 66 20.77 3.07 6.01
C GLU A 66 19.45 2.54 6.58
N ARG A 67 19.22 1.22 6.43
CA ARG A 67 18.15 0.48 7.09
C ARG A 67 18.50 0.27 8.56
N LEU A 68 17.57 0.61 9.46
CA LEU A 68 17.79 0.56 10.92
C LEU A 68 17.20 -0.70 11.57
N THR A 69 16.35 -1.42 10.88
CA THR A 69 15.58 -2.56 11.41
C THR A 69 15.66 -3.76 10.46
N ASN A 70 15.40 -4.95 10.99
CA ASN A 70 15.23 -6.14 10.17
C ASN A 70 13.76 -6.30 9.77
N PRO A 71 13.45 -6.91 8.61
CA PRO A 71 12.10 -7.35 8.28
C PRO A 71 11.67 -8.46 9.24
N ALA A 72 10.37 -8.59 9.47
CA ALA A 72 9.82 -9.61 10.38
C ALA A 72 9.86 -11.04 9.83
N LEU A 73 10.12 -11.19 8.52
CA LEU A 73 10.34 -12.47 7.85
C LEU A 73 11.25 -12.25 6.65
N GLU A 74 11.90 -13.33 6.23
CA GLU A 74 12.70 -13.34 5.01
C GLU A 74 11.81 -13.52 3.77
N ILE A 75 12.29 -13.09 2.61
CA ILE A 75 11.52 -13.20 1.37
C ILE A 75 11.16 -14.65 1.01
N GLU A 76 12.01 -15.61 1.40
CA GLU A 76 11.79 -17.05 1.23
C GLU A 76 10.66 -17.62 2.11
N GLU A 77 10.28 -16.91 3.17
CA GLU A 77 9.20 -17.28 4.09
C GLU A 77 7.85 -16.73 3.64
N LEU A 78 7.81 -15.96 2.55
CA LEU A 78 6.57 -15.45 1.98
C LEU A 78 5.61 -16.59 1.63
N PRO A 79 4.33 -16.48 1.98
CA PRO A 79 3.32 -17.40 1.49
C PRO A 79 3.17 -17.27 -0.04
N PRO A 80 2.50 -18.23 -0.70
CA PRO A 80 2.10 -18.04 -2.09
C PRO A 80 1.31 -16.74 -2.24
N LEU A 81 1.75 -15.86 -3.14
CA LEU A 81 1.17 -14.56 -3.40
C LEU A 81 0.27 -14.61 -4.62
N ASP A 82 -0.81 -13.83 -4.61
CA ASP A 82 -1.67 -13.65 -5.77
C ASP A 82 -1.23 -12.47 -6.63
N PHE A 83 -0.85 -11.37 -6.00
CA PHE A 83 -0.31 -10.18 -6.65
C PHE A 83 0.39 -9.28 -5.63
N CYS A 84 1.14 -8.29 -6.16
CA CYS A 84 1.77 -7.24 -5.39
C CYS A 84 1.17 -5.88 -5.78
N VAL A 85 1.01 -4.98 -4.81
CA VAL A 85 0.73 -3.56 -5.03
C VAL A 85 2.00 -2.78 -4.69
N LEU A 86 2.57 -2.10 -5.67
CA LEU A 86 3.78 -1.30 -5.51
C LEU A 86 3.46 0.17 -5.74
N SER A 87 3.61 0.99 -4.72
CA SER A 87 3.28 2.41 -4.77
C SER A 87 4.15 3.19 -5.77
N HIS A 88 5.46 2.91 -5.79
CA HIS A 88 6.44 3.51 -6.70
C HIS A 88 7.77 2.76 -6.68
N TYR A 89 8.70 3.12 -7.57
CA TYR A 89 9.98 2.41 -7.70
C TYR A 89 11.11 3.18 -6.99
N HIS A 90 11.15 3.05 -5.64
CA HIS A 90 12.28 3.42 -4.80
C HIS A 90 12.80 2.21 -4.03
N GLY A 91 14.08 2.25 -3.61
CA GLY A 91 14.74 1.12 -2.97
C GLY A 91 14.20 0.75 -1.60
N ASP A 92 13.52 1.64 -0.90
CA ASP A 92 12.80 1.39 0.37
C ASP A 92 11.37 0.84 0.17
N HIS A 93 10.90 0.75 -1.09
CA HIS A 93 9.63 0.14 -1.49
C HIS A 93 9.80 -1.11 -2.36
N PHE A 94 10.87 -1.16 -3.17
CA PHE A 94 11.21 -2.32 -3.99
C PHE A 94 12.72 -2.48 -4.00
N ASP A 95 13.23 -3.26 -3.06
CA ASP A 95 14.66 -3.40 -2.84
C ASP A 95 15.34 -4.44 -3.74
N ARG A 96 16.67 -4.53 -3.66
CA ARG A 96 17.47 -5.49 -4.43
C ARG A 96 17.11 -6.95 -4.13
N ILE A 97 16.68 -7.26 -2.90
CA ILE A 97 16.28 -8.63 -2.52
C ILE A 97 14.97 -8.99 -3.21
N ALA A 98 13.99 -8.09 -3.18
CA ALA A 98 12.75 -8.26 -3.91
C ALA A 98 13.00 -8.33 -5.43
N GLU A 99 13.88 -7.46 -5.96
CA GLU A 99 14.28 -7.49 -7.35
C GLU A 99 14.89 -8.83 -7.77
N GLU A 100 15.74 -9.43 -6.95
CA GLU A 100 16.44 -10.68 -7.27
C GLU A 100 15.58 -11.93 -7.06
N ARG A 101 14.74 -11.96 -5.99
CA ARG A 101 14.14 -13.19 -5.48
C ARG A 101 12.64 -13.30 -5.63
N LEU A 102 11.93 -12.18 -5.83
CA LEU A 102 10.48 -12.23 -6.07
C LEU A 102 10.18 -12.93 -7.41
N GLN A 103 9.11 -13.71 -7.47
CA GLN A 103 8.69 -14.41 -8.67
C GLN A 103 8.46 -13.44 -9.83
N LYS A 104 9.10 -13.69 -10.97
CA LYS A 104 9.12 -12.76 -12.11
C LYS A 104 7.79 -12.65 -12.85
N ASP A 105 6.91 -13.62 -12.69
CA ASP A 105 5.57 -13.68 -13.26
C ASP A 105 4.47 -13.24 -12.28
N LEU A 106 4.84 -12.83 -11.05
CA LEU A 106 3.89 -12.26 -10.11
C LEU A 106 3.28 -10.97 -10.70
N PRO A 107 1.96 -10.84 -10.78
CA PRO A 107 1.33 -9.58 -11.16
C PRO A 107 1.69 -8.48 -10.16
N ILE A 108 2.20 -7.34 -10.64
CA ILE A 108 2.56 -6.18 -9.83
C ILE A 108 1.78 -4.98 -10.35
N ILE A 109 0.85 -4.48 -9.54
CA ILE A 109 0.03 -3.31 -9.86
C ILE A 109 0.79 -2.06 -9.38
N THR A 110 1.06 -1.13 -10.29
CA THR A 110 1.94 -0.01 -9.99
C THR A 110 1.80 1.14 -11.00
N THR A 111 2.66 2.16 -10.89
CA THR A 111 2.76 3.29 -11.84
C THR A 111 3.42 2.85 -13.15
N GLU A 112 3.22 3.63 -14.24
CA GLU A 112 3.89 3.37 -15.53
C GLU A 112 5.42 3.39 -15.42
N HIS A 113 5.96 4.34 -14.63
CA HIS A 113 7.40 4.41 -14.37
C HIS A 113 7.92 3.14 -13.68
N ALA A 114 7.27 2.69 -12.61
CA ALA A 114 7.66 1.49 -11.91
C ALA A 114 7.51 0.24 -12.78
N ALA A 115 6.42 0.13 -13.55
CA ALA A 115 6.19 -0.99 -14.47
C ALA A 115 7.28 -1.08 -15.54
N SER A 116 7.77 0.04 -16.07
CA SER A 116 8.87 0.07 -17.02
C SER A 116 10.17 -0.44 -16.41
N ASN A 117 10.53 0.04 -15.21
CA ASN A 117 11.71 -0.43 -14.48
C ASN A 117 11.63 -1.94 -14.16
N LEU A 118 10.46 -2.43 -13.71
CA LEU A 118 10.24 -3.84 -13.43
C LEU A 118 10.45 -4.71 -14.68
N LYS A 119 9.99 -4.28 -15.87
CA LYS A 119 10.21 -4.98 -17.14
C LYS A 119 11.71 -5.10 -17.49
N GLU A 120 12.49 -4.05 -17.23
CA GLU A 120 13.95 -4.08 -17.40
C GLU A 120 14.64 -5.10 -16.47
N LYS A 121 13.99 -5.40 -15.32
CA LYS A 121 14.41 -6.42 -14.34
C LYS A 121 13.79 -7.81 -14.59
N ASN A 122 13.25 -8.02 -15.78
CA ASN A 122 12.64 -9.27 -16.26
C ASN A 122 11.34 -9.68 -15.52
N PHE A 123 10.64 -8.77 -14.87
CA PHE A 123 9.28 -9.04 -14.43
C PHE A 123 8.35 -9.02 -15.65
N THR A 124 7.51 -10.04 -15.77
CA THR A 124 6.71 -10.28 -16.99
C THR A 124 5.27 -9.80 -16.87
N ALA A 125 4.78 -9.54 -15.64
CA ALA A 125 3.39 -9.20 -15.38
C ALA A 125 3.16 -7.88 -14.60
N PRO A 126 3.96 -6.80 -14.80
CA PRO A 126 3.62 -5.51 -14.21
C PRO A 126 2.43 -4.88 -14.94
N ILE A 127 1.48 -4.35 -14.15
CA ILE A 127 0.24 -3.70 -14.60
C ILE A 127 0.30 -2.23 -14.19
N ALA A 128 0.55 -1.36 -15.15
CA ALA A 128 0.63 0.08 -14.93
C ALA A 128 -0.77 0.71 -14.84
N LEU A 129 -0.96 1.64 -13.92
CA LEU A 129 -2.17 2.43 -13.78
C LEU A 129 -1.81 3.92 -13.73
N ASP A 130 -2.51 4.74 -14.51
CA ASP A 130 -2.55 6.18 -14.31
C ASP A 130 -3.52 6.53 -13.18
N THR A 131 -3.45 7.75 -12.64
CA THR A 131 -4.37 8.19 -11.57
C THR A 131 -5.83 8.02 -12.00
N TRP A 132 -6.62 7.35 -11.18
CA TRP A 132 -8.01 6.94 -11.38
C TRP A 132 -8.23 5.76 -12.34
N ASP A 133 -7.21 5.27 -13.03
CA ASP A 133 -7.31 3.99 -13.73
C ASP A 133 -7.44 2.84 -12.74
N ALA A 134 -8.07 1.75 -13.17
CA ALA A 134 -8.30 0.58 -12.33
C ALA A 134 -7.89 -0.73 -13.01
N VAL A 135 -7.67 -1.75 -12.19
CA VAL A 135 -7.63 -3.14 -12.60
C VAL A 135 -8.54 -3.96 -11.71
N THR A 136 -9.37 -4.80 -12.31
CA THR A 136 -10.18 -5.79 -11.59
C THR A 136 -9.51 -7.16 -11.72
N ILE A 137 -9.19 -7.76 -10.56
CA ILE A 137 -8.56 -9.09 -10.46
C ILE A 137 -9.61 -10.07 -9.94
N THR A 138 -9.87 -11.12 -10.69
CA THR A 138 -10.84 -12.18 -10.34
C THR A 138 -10.12 -13.47 -9.96
N LYS A 139 -10.55 -14.10 -8.86
CA LYS A 139 -10.06 -15.40 -8.39
C LYS A 139 -11.24 -16.23 -7.87
N GLY A 140 -11.71 -17.19 -8.66
CA GLY A 140 -12.96 -17.91 -8.36
C GLY A 140 -14.15 -16.95 -8.25
N ASP A 141 -14.88 -17.00 -7.13
CA ASP A 141 -16.06 -16.17 -6.88
C ASP A 141 -15.74 -14.82 -6.18
N ALA A 142 -14.47 -14.51 -5.96
CA ALA A 142 -14.03 -13.25 -5.40
C ALA A 142 -13.40 -12.34 -6.45
N GLN A 143 -13.60 -11.05 -6.28
CA GLN A 143 -12.97 -10.02 -7.08
C GLN A 143 -12.35 -8.95 -6.17
N VAL A 144 -11.27 -8.36 -6.63
CA VAL A 144 -10.73 -7.12 -6.05
C VAL A 144 -10.50 -6.11 -7.16
N ARG A 145 -11.12 -4.95 -7.02
CA ARG A 145 -10.89 -3.80 -7.90
C ARG A 145 -9.86 -2.89 -7.25
N ILE A 146 -8.78 -2.63 -7.96
CA ILE A 146 -7.67 -1.78 -7.49
C ILE A 146 -7.67 -0.54 -8.35
N THR A 147 -7.93 0.62 -7.74
CA THR A 147 -7.90 1.92 -8.41
C THR A 147 -6.68 2.70 -7.95
N SER A 148 -5.93 3.25 -8.91
CA SER A 148 -4.82 4.17 -8.62
C SER A 148 -5.34 5.48 -8.07
N MET A 149 -4.88 5.85 -6.87
CA MET A 149 -5.25 7.10 -6.19
C MET A 149 -4.18 8.18 -6.42
N PRO A 150 -4.55 9.47 -6.38
CA PRO A 150 -3.58 10.55 -6.49
C PRO A 150 -2.53 10.46 -5.39
N GLY A 151 -1.28 10.68 -5.75
CA GLY A 151 -0.14 10.77 -4.85
C GLY A 151 0.82 11.86 -5.30
N LYS A 152 1.54 12.46 -4.35
CA LYS A 152 2.49 13.54 -4.58
C LYS A 152 3.71 13.37 -3.70
N HIS A 153 4.81 12.95 -4.30
CA HIS A 153 6.04 12.60 -3.58
C HIS A 153 6.96 13.81 -3.42
N GLY A 154 6.48 14.83 -2.72
CA GLY A 154 7.22 16.05 -2.44
C GLY A 154 6.54 17.34 -2.91
N PRO A 155 7.13 18.52 -2.61
CA PRO A 155 6.65 19.79 -3.12
C PRO A 155 6.70 19.85 -4.65
N ALA A 156 5.79 20.60 -5.27
CA ALA A 156 5.55 20.60 -6.73
C ALA A 156 6.79 20.66 -7.64
N ILE A 157 7.83 21.40 -7.23
CA ILE A 157 9.09 21.50 -8.01
C ILE A 157 9.93 20.21 -7.87
N VAL A 158 9.93 19.60 -6.70
CA VAL A 158 10.70 18.38 -6.39
C VAL A 158 10.01 17.15 -6.94
N ASP A 159 8.70 17.08 -6.81
CA ASP A 159 7.84 15.99 -7.29
C ASP A 159 8.05 15.68 -8.78
N ALA A 160 8.28 16.73 -9.61
CA ALA A 160 8.54 16.57 -11.03
C ALA A 160 9.86 15.81 -11.36
N PHE A 161 10.76 15.68 -10.39
CA PHE A 161 12.04 14.99 -10.55
C PHE A 161 12.06 13.63 -9.82
N LEU A 162 11.06 13.34 -8.99
CA LEU A 162 10.95 12.07 -8.29
C LEU A 162 10.11 11.07 -9.09
N PRO A 163 10.28 9.76 -8.85
CA PRO A 163 9.40 8.76 -9.44
C PRO A 163 7.94 9.04 -9.07
N PRO A 164 7.02 8.96 -10.06
CA PRO A 164 5.59 9.09 -9.77
C PRO A 164 5.15 8.07 -8.74
N VAL A 165 4.37 8.50 -7.76
CA VAL A 165 3.78 7.66 -6.72
C VAL A 165 2.28 7.54 -6.92
N MET A 166 1.72 6.39 -6.61
CA MET A 166 0.28 6.18 -6.52
C MET A 166 -0.11 5.71 -5.13
N GLY A 167 -1.23 6.22 -4.62
CA GLY A 167 -2.01 5.50 -3.63
C GLY A 167 -2.82 4.39 -4.30
N SER A 168 -3.44 3.51 -3.52
CA SER A 168 -4.24 2.41 -4.07
C SER A 168 -5.52 2.22 -3.25
N MET A 169 -6.67 2.20 -3.90
CA MET A 169 -7.94 1.78 -3.30
C MET A 169 -8.23 0.35 -3.72
N LEU A 170 -8.32 -0.56 -2.77
CA LEU A 170 -8.68 -1.96 -2.98
C LEU A 170 -10.11 -2.18 -2.51
N GLU A 171 -11.00 -2.50 -3.44
CA GLU A 171 -12.41 -2.83 -3.17
C GLU A 171 -12.62 -4.33 -3.40
N PHE A 172 -12.75 -5.09 -2.32
CA PHE A 172 -13.04 -6.52 -2.40
C PHE A 172 -14.52 -6.75 -2.54
N GLN A 173 -14.90 -7.48 -3.58
CA GLN A 173 -16.29 -7.68 -3.98
C GLN A 173 -16.65 -9.16 -3.97
N SER A 174 -17.82 -9.48 -3.45
CA SER A 174 -18.43 -10.80 -3.54
C SER A 174 -18.99 -11.06 -4.94
N ALA A 175 -19.40 -12.28 -5.22
CA ALA A 175 -20.04 -12.65 -6.48
C ALA A 175 -21.31 -11.83 -6.80
N SER A 176 -21.94 -11.21 -5.79
CA SER A 176 -23.07 -10.28 -6.00
C SER A 176 -22.65 -8.92 -6.55
N GLY A 177 -21.35 -8.62 -6.61
CA GLY A 177 -20.80 -7.32 -6.98
C GLY A 177 -20.83 -6.28 -5.85
N GLN A 178 -21.26 -6.67 -4.64
CA GLN A 178 -21.24 -5.79 -3.47
C GLN A 178 -19.83 -5.70 -2.89
N THR A 179 -19.39 -4.47 -2.59
CA THR A 179 -18.12 -4.24 -1.90
C THR A 179 -18.23 -4.65 -0.44
N ALA A 180 -17.51 -5.72 -0.09
CA ALA A 180 -17.43 -6.24 1.27
C ALA A 180 -16.45 -5.44 2.13
N LEU A 181 -15.29 -5.11 1.56
CA LEU A 181 -14.21 -4.37 2.23
C LEU A 181 -13.58 -3.37 1.26
N SER A 182 -13.36 -2.15 1.75
CA SER A 182 -12.55 -1.13 1.07
C SER A 182 -11.31 -0.80 1.90
N LEU A 183 -10.13 -0.88 1.27
CA LEU A 183 -8.85 -0.61 1.89
C LEU A 183 -8.09 0.43 1.06
N TYR A 184 -7.69 1.53 1.71
CA TYR A 184 -6.88 2.58 1.10
C TYR A 184 -5.43 2.50 1.56
N ILE A 185 -4.50 2.44 0.61
CA ILE A 185 -3.05 2.50 0.82
C ILE A 185 -2.58 3.85 0.28
N THR A 186 -1.95 4.67 1.12
CA THR A 186 -1.61 6.04 0.71
C THR A 186 -0.45 6.11 -0.30
N GLY A 187 0.50 5.18 -0.23
CA GLY A 187 1.81 5.37 -0.85
C GLY A 187 2.57 6.54 -0.21
N ASP A 188 3.77 6.82 -0.71
CA ASP A 188 4.59 7.94 -0.24
C ASP A 188 4.07 9.26 -0.80
N THR A 189 3.06 9.81 -0.17
CA THR A 189 2.46 11.08 -0.57
C THR A 189 2.57 12.13 0.51
N LEU A 190 2.55 13.39 0.13
CA LEU A 190 2.21 14.52 1.00
C LEU A 190 0.71 14.79 0.93
N VAL A 191 0.18 15.52 1.91
CA VAL A 191 -1.18 16.06 1.82
C VAL A 191 -1.23 17.13 0.72
N HIS A 192 -2.19 16.98 -0.20
CA HIS A 192 -2.43 17.90 -1.32
C HIS A 192 -3.92 17.91 -1.70
N ASP A 193 -4.32 18.89 -2.51
CA ASP A 193 -5.75 19.16 -2.80
C ASP A 193 -6.48 17.98 -3.45
N ASP A 194 -5.79 17.19 -4.29
CA ASP A 194 -6.41 16.06 -5.00
C ASP A 194 -6.86 14.93 -4.06
N LEU A 195 -6.31 14.84 -2.84
CA LEU A 195 -6.79 13.89 -1.83
C LEU A 195 -8.26 14.13 -1.45
N GLN A 196 -8.77 15.37 -1.62
CA GLN A 196 -10.17 15.72 -1.38
C GLN A 196 -11.15 15.01 -2.36
N GLU A 197 -10.65 14.50 -3.48
CA GLU A 197 -11.48 13.74 -4.43
C GLU A 197 -11.72 12.30 -3.97
N ILE A 198 -10.86 11.76 -3.10
CA ILE A 198 -10.98 10.38 -2.60
C ILE A 198 -12.30 10.15 -1.86
N PRO A 199 -12.65 10.93 -0.80
CA PRO A 199 -13.91 10.70 -0.07
C PRO A 199 -15.17 11.01 -0.91
N LYS A 200 -15.06 11.80 -1.98
CA LYS A 200 -16.19 12.02 -2.89
C LYS A 200 -16.49 10.78 -3.73
N ARG A 201 -15.48 10.01 -4.10
CA ARG A 201 -15.59 8.77 -4.87
C ARG A 201 -15.78 7.55 -3.98
N TYR A 202 -15.14 7.56 -2.81
CA TYR A 202 -15.10 6.48 -1.83
C TYR A 202 -15.54 7.01 -0.45
N PRO A 203 -16.84 7.24 -0.24
CA PRO A 203 -17.35 7.83 1.01
C PRO A 203 -17.22 6.90 2.22
N GLU A 204 -17.04 5.61 1.99
CA GLU A 204 -16.84 4.59 3.03
C GLU A 204 -15.53 3.84 2.78
N ILE A 205 -14.51 4.16 3.58
CA ILE A 205 -13.24 3.45 3.59
C ILE A 205 -13.15 2.68 4.92
N ASP A 206 -13.02 1.36 4.86
CA ASP A 206 -13.00 0.52 6.06
C ASP A 206 -11.62 0.57 6.74
N LEU A 207 -10.55 0.41 5.97
CA LEU A 207 -9.18 0.38 6.47
C LEU A 207 -8.29 1.34 5.67
N GLY A 208 -7.33 1.97 6.36
CA GLY A 208 -6.28 2.77 5.74
C GLY A 208 -4.89 2.28 6.15
N LEU A 209 -4.01 2.00 5.19
CA LEU A 209 -2.57 1.81 5.41
C LEU A 209 -1.87 3.12 5.08
N PHE A 210 -1.41 3.84 6.12
CA PHE A 210 -0.88 5.19 5.96
C PHE A 210 0.63 5.20 6.06
N HIS A 211 1.29 5.57 4.94
CA HIS A 211 2.73 5.76 4.88
C HIS A 211 3.09 7.06 5.59
N LEU A 212 3.91 6.93 6.60
CA LEU A 212 4.35 8.03 7.46
C LEU A 212 5.89 8.18 7.39
N GLY A 213 6.50 8.47 8.54
CA GLY A 213 7.95 8.57 8.69
C GLY A 213 8.52 9.94 8.40
N GLY A 214 7.81 10.78 7.64
CA GLY A 214 8.29 12.13 7.33
C GLY A 214 9.67 12.07 6.68
N THR A 215 9.82 11.31 5.60
CA THR A 215 11.07 11.20 4.85
C THR A 215 11.56 12.58 4.45
N GLN A 216 12.78 12.92 4.83
CA GLN A 216 13.39 14.20 4.47
C GLN A 216 14.73 14.00 3.78
N ILE A 217 14.87 14.67 2.63
CA ILE A 217 16.15 14.78 1.90
C ILE A 217 16.51 16.25 1.80
N MET A 218 17.70 16.62 2.33
CA MET A 218 18.17 18.01 2.37
C MET A 218 17.16 18.98 3.02
N GLY A 219 16.39 18.51 4.01
CA GLY A 219 15.35 19.30 4.70
C GLY A 219 14.03 19.44 3.94
N ILE A 220 13.88 18.79 2.79
CA ILE A 220 12.64 18.76 2.02
C ILE A 220 11.83 17.53 2.43
N LEU A 221 10.60 17.73 2.87
CA LEU A 221 9.67 16.66 3.22
C LEU A 221 9.14 16.00 1.93
N LEU A 222 9.20 14.66 1.90
CA LEU A 222 8.79 13.85 0.75
C LEU A 222 7.61 12.91 1.05
N THR A 223 7.48 12.47 2.29
CA THR A 223 6.40 11.60 2.75
C THR A 223 5.74 12.23 3.97
N MET A 224 4.48 11.93 4.23
CA MET A 224 3.73 12.50 5.37
C MET A 224 4.48 12.33 6.69
N ASP A 225 4.59 13.43 7.43
CA ASP A 225 4.96 13.44 8.84
C ASP A 225 3.72 13.19 9.73
N ALA A 226 3.90 13.33 11.03
CA ALA A 226 2.84 13.10 12.03
C ALA A 226 1.61 13.99 11.82
N GLU A 227 1.80 15.28 11.52
CA GLU A 227 0.71 16.24 11.35
C GLU A 227 -0.03 16.00 10.04
N GLN A 228 0.69 15.77 8.96
CA GLN A 228 0.11 15.45 7.67
C GLN A 228 -0.63 14.09 7.69
N GLY A 229 -0.12 13.09 8.44
CA GLY A 229 -0.82 11.83 8.64
C GLY A 229 -2.20 12.02 9.30
N VAL A 230 -2.28 12.87 10.33
CA VAL A 230 -3.56 13.24 10.97
C VAL A 230 -4.47 13.99 10.01
N GLU A 231 -3.93 14.90 9.21
CA GLU A 231 -4.73 15.63 8.22
C GLU A 231 -5.25 14.69 7.11
N ALA A 232 -4.45 13.74 6.65
CA ALA A 232 -4.88 12.73 5.71
C ALA A 232 -6.02 11.85 6.27
N ILE A 233 -6.00 11.52 7.59
CA ILE A 233 -7.12 10.86 8.27
C ILE A 233 -8.39 11.71 8.21
N ARG A 234 -8.30 13.03 8.44
CA ARG A 234 -9.46 13.92 8.36
C ARG A 234 -10.04 14.00 6.96
N ILE A 235 -9.17 14.08 5.95
CA ILE A 235 -9.58 14.21 4.55
C ILE A 235 -10.25 12.92 4.07
N THR A 236 -9.57 11.77 4.21
CA THR A 236 -10.01 10.51 3.61
C THR A 236 -10.98 9.72 4.49
N ASN A 237 -11.01 10.02 5.79
CA ASN A 237 -11.95 9.53 6.80
C ASN A 237 -12.14 7.99 6.86
N PRO A 238 -11.09 7.16 6.85
CA PRO A 238 -11.22 5.72 7.00
C PRO A 238 -11.72 5.36 8.41
N ARG A 239 -12.42 4.23 8.56
CA ARG A 239 -12.92 3.77 9.88
C ARG A 239 -11.76 3.43 10.81
N GLU A 240 -10.77 2.70 10.29
CA GLU A 240 -9.54 2.36 11.01
C GLU A 240 -8.31 2.65 10.17
N VAL A 241 -7.21 2.96 10.85
CA VAL A 241 -5.93 3.31 10.23
C VAL A 241 -4.81 2.49 10.86
N ILE A 242 -3.96 1.92 10.03
CA ILE A 242 -2.73 1.27 10.42
C ILE A 242 -1.58 2.11 9.85
N PRO A 243 -0.79 2.79 10.69
CA PRO A 243 0.41 3.48 10.24
C PRO A 243 1.48 2.47 9.85
N ILE A 244 2.18 2.75 8.76
CA ILE A 244 3.34 2.00 8.25
C ILE A 244 4.40 2.97 7.77
N HIS A 245 5.56 2.49 7.30
CA HIS A 245 6.63 3.30 6.72
C HIS A 245 7.21 4.32 7.70
N TYR A 246 7.64 3.87 8.89
CA TYR A 246 8.23 4.72 9.92
C TYR A 246 9.36 4.00 10.66
N ASN A 247 10.29 4.74 11.24
CA ASN A 247 11.39 4.27 12.10
C ASN A 247 12.41 3.30 11.46
N ASP A 248 12.25 2.93 10.20
CA ASP A 248 13.03 1.87 9.56
C ASP A 248 14.25 2.35 8.79
N TYR A 249 14.29 3.63 8.44
CA TYR A 249 15.42 4.26 7.76
C TYR A 249 15.84 5.55 8.45
N GLU A 250 17.12 5.89 8.37
CA GLU A 250 17.66 7.10 8.99
C GLU A 250 17.08 8.41 8.42
N VAL A 251 16.54 8.37 7.20
CA VAL A 251 15.88 9.51 6.55
C VAL A 251 14.46 9.75 7.02
N PHE A 252 13.88 8.84 7.80
CA PHE A 252 12.55 8.97 8.41
C PHE A 252 12.66 9.87 9.65
N LYS A 253 12.33 11.14 9.50
CA LYS A 253 12.53 12.18 10.53
C LYS A 253 11.34 12.42 11.45
N SER A 254 10.19 11.82 11.16
CA SER A 254 8.99 11.85 12.00
C SER A 254 8.72 10.46 12.59
N PRO A 255 9.20 10.18 13.81
CA PRO A 255 9.04 8.87 14.43
C PRO A 255 7.57 8.60 14.78
N LEU A 256 7.20 7.32 14.90
CA LEU A 256 5.85 6.90 15.28
C LEU A 256 5.33 7.57 16.55
N ALA A 257 6.22 7.90 17.51
CA ALA A 257 5.85 8.57 18.74
C ALA A 257 5.24 9.97 18.51
N ASP A 258 5.67 10.68 17.47
CA ASP A 258 5.12 11.99 17.10
C ASP A 258 3.71 11.81 16.54
N PHE A 259 3.51 10.82 15.68
CA PHE A 259 2.18 10.51 15.14
C PHE A 259 1.20 10.07 16.26
N LYS A 260 1.62 9.25 17.22
CA LYS A 260 0.80 8.86 18.37
C LYS A 260 0.29 10.10 19.12
N ARG A 261 1.17 11.06 19.42
CA ARG A 261 0.77 12.32 20.08
C ARG A 261 -0.19 13.15 19.24
N ALA A 262 0.07 13.27 17.94
CA ALA A 262 -0.80 14.02 17.04
C ALA A 262 -2.20 13.39 16.92
N VAL A 263 -2.28 12.07 16.85
CA VAL A 263 -3.53 11.28 16.83
C VAL A 263 -4.34 11.48 18.12
N GLU A 264 -3.68 11.41 19.29
CA GLU A 264 -4.33 11.66 20.60
C GLU A 264 -4.91 13.08 20.67
N LEU A 265 -4.12 14.09 20.31
CA LEU A 265 -4.55 15.50 20.30
C LEU A 265 -5.70 15.75 19.32
N ALA A 266 -5.75 15.00 18.21
CA ALA A 266 -6.82 15.11 17.21
C ALA A 266 -8.09 14.32 17.56
N GLY A 267 -8.06 13.49 18.62
CA GLY A 267 -9.20 12.64 19.03
C GLY A 267 -9.42 11.40 18.15
N PHE A 268 -8.40 10.92 17.47
CA PHE A 268 -8.49 9.75 16.58
C PHE A 268 -7.93 8.46 17.19
N ALA A 269 -7.57 8.45 18.48
CA ALA A 269 -6.89 7.32 19.14
C ALA A 269 -7.61 5.97 18.95
N GLU A 270 -8.92 5.94 19.04
CA GLU A 270 -9.73 4.71 18.89
C GLU A 270 -9.69 4.13 17.46
N ARG A 271 -9.38 4.97 16.48
CA ARG A 271 -9.36 4.58 15.05
C ARG A 271 -8.00 4.05 14.61
N VAL A 272 -6.93 4.30 15.35
CA VAL A 272 -5.57 3.96 14.92
C VAL A 272 -5.11 2.67 15.60
N LYS A 273 -4.70 1.70 14.79
CA LYS A 273 -4.16 0.41 15.22
C LYS A 273 -2.65 0.38 14.96
N TYR A 274 -1.86 0.30 16.00
CA TYR A 274 -0.41 0.28 15.92
C TYR A 274 0.08 -1.17 15.90
N LEU A 275 0.91 -1.51 14.93
CA LEU A 275 1.52 -2.83 14.81
C LEU A 275 3.04 -2.70 14.94
N SER A 276 3.65 -3.64 15.64
CA SER A 276 5.10 -3.89 15.56
C SER A 276 5.41 -4.81 14.37
N HIS A 277 6.64 -4.81 13.90
CA HIS A 277 7.07 -5.80 12.90
C HIS A 277 6.79 -7.22 13.41
N GLY A 278 6.19 -8.06 12.59
CA GLY A 278 5.76 -9.41 12.92
C GLY A 278 4.39 -9.52 13.59
N GLU A 279 3.72 -8.41 13.90
CA GLU A 279 2.36 -8.46 14.42
C GLU A 279 1.33 -8.57 13.30
N THR A 280 0.23 -9.24 13.63
CA THR A 280 -0.94 -9.41 12.75
C THR A 280 -2.13 -8.65 13.33
N TYR A 281 -2.70 -7.75 12.54
CA TYR A 281 -4.02 -7.20 12.79
C TYR A 281 -5.06 -8.08 12.10
N SER A 282 -6.00 -8.63 12.88
CA SER A 282 -7.14 -9.39 12.36
C SER A 282 -8.39 -8.52 12.45
N PHE A 283 -9.21 -8.57 11.40
CA PHE A 283 -10.46 -7.81 11.32
C PHE A 283 -11.62 -8.69 10.88
N GLU A 284 -12.83 -8.28 11.25
CA GLU A 284 -14.07 -8.92 10.85
C GLU A 284 -14.90 -7.99 9.98
N VAL A 285 -15.56 -8.56 8.98
CA VAL A 285 -16.48 -7.86 8.08
C VAL A 285 -17.89 -8.35 8.35
N PRO A 286 -18.85 -7.46 8.66
CA PRO A 286 -20.23 -7.84 8.92
C PRO A 286 -20.86 -8.53 7.70
N ALA A 287 -21.65 -9.60 7.95
CA ALA A 287 -22.32 -10.37 6.90
C ALA A 287 -23.20 -9.52 5.97
N SER A 288 -23.78 -8.44 6.48
CA SER A 288 -24.57 -7.48 5.70
C SER A 288 -23.79 -6.79 4.58
N ARG A 289 -22.45 -6.83 4.61
CA ARG A 289 -21.59 -6.21 3.59
C ARG A 289 -21.37 -7.11 2.36
N TYR A 290 -21.57 -8.43 2.48
CA TYR A 290 -21.23 -9.39 1.41
C TYR A 290 -22.30 -10.46 1.16
N GLN A 291 -23.25 -10.63 2.05
CA GLN A 291 -24.43 -11.48 1.84
C GLN A 291 -25.54 -10.59 1.29
N GLY A 292 -25.88 -10.77 0.00
CA GLY A 292 -27.00 -10.06 -0.59
C GLY A 292 -28.29 -10.29 0.22
N THR A 293 -29.06 -9.22 0.41
CA THR A 293 -30.40 -9.28 1.01
C THR A 293 -31.38 -9.98 0.09
#